data_769da5159ac4ac09dc7338be585827c7
#
_entry.id   769da5159ac4ac09dc7338be585827c7
#
_cell.length_a   1.000
_cell.length_b   1.000
_cell.length_c   1.000
_cell.angle_alpha   90.00
_cell.angle_beta   90.00
_cell.angle_gamma   90.00
#
_symmetry.space_group_name_H-M   'P 1'
#
loop_
_entity.id
_entity.type
_entity.pdbx_description
1 polymer ?
#
loop_
_entity_poly.entity_id
_entity_poly.type
_entity_poly.pdbx_seq_one_letter_code
_entity_poly.pdbx_strand_id
1 'polypeptide(L)'
;MYARLSLLLFLHFFIWGSWFVTAGTYLMQNLKFSGSQVGIIYSTTAISATLSPLLIGIVADKFFSVEKILVILYSLGGILLWIMSYCTEFNIFLIFVLIYMLVFLPAFSLANSLCFHHITDAKSEFPKIRVWGTIAWIIAGLLVGILKLEDQPVTMRIAGSLSLLLSLYCFTLPATPPQQNSQSLFDFFKGEEIVALFRDKSFVVLISCIAVICIPTSYYYSFVNPFLNEMGVENAAGKMSIGQITEIVLMLFLPLIFSVFRLKAIIFSGLFLWGFRYLIFIIGIETENEIWYIIGLLVHGAAYIFATLTAQIYLDSKVPSNLRSTAQGFYSLLTFGIGAFIGSIIAGTSVSLFQTGKETHNWQMIWLIPSMIGILTAFVFLYLFNNKSKT
;
A
#
# COMPACT_ATOMS: atom_id res chain seq x y z
N MET A 1 1.95 10.56 26.18
CA MET A 1 2.60 9.65 25.21
C MET A 1 1.67 9.38 24.02
N TYR A 2 0.50 8.84 24.23
CA TYR A 2 -0.47 8.44 23.21
C TYR A 2 -0.71 9.49 22.10
N ALA A 3 -1.05 10.74 22.47
CA ALA A 3 -1.28 11.81 21.49
C ALA A 3 -0.04 12.09 20.60
N ARG A 4 1.17 11.97 21.17
CA ARG A 4 2.40 12.21 20.40
C ARG A 4 2.61 11.11 19.32
N LEU A 5 2.35 9.86 19.67
CA LEU A 5 2.46 8.73 18.74
C LEU A 5 1.36 8.77 17.66
N SER A 6 0.15 9.15 18.05
CA SER A 6 -0.96 9.36 17.12
C SER A 6 -0.68 10.47 16.11
N LEU A 7 -0.10 11.60 16.57
CA LEU A 7 0.28 12.71 15.69
C LEU A 7 1.43 12.32 14.75
N LEU A 8 2.41 11.53 15.21
CA LEU A 8 3.48 10.99 14.36
C LEU A 8 2.90 10.19 13.19
N LEU A 9 2.02 9.21 13.48
CA LEU A 9 1.42 8.40 12.43
C LEU A 9 0.43 9.20 11.57
N PHE A 10 -0.32 10.13 12.15
CA PHE A 10 -1.19 11.03 11.40
C PHE A 10 -0.38 11.82 10.35
N LEU A 11 0.67 12.50 10.75
CA LEU A 11 1.49 13.31 9.84
C LEU A 11 2.20 12.42 8.79
N HIS A 12 2.72 11.26 9.19
CA HIS A 12 3.34 10.33 8.24
C HIS A 12 2.38 9.91 7.12
N PHE A 13 1.15 9.50 7.47
CA PHE A 13 0.17 9.07 6.49
C PHE A 13 -0.45 10.24 5.71
N PHE A 14 -0.54 11.41 6.31
CA PHE A 14 -0.97 12.61 5.61
C PHE A 14 0.03 13.00 4.52
N ILE A 15 1.33 12.98 4.83
CA ILE A 15 2.42 13.20 3.86
C ILE A 15 2.29 12.22 2.69
N TRP A 16 2.11 10.94 2.97
CA TRP A 16 1.99 9.92 1.93
C TRP A 16 0.72 10.09 1.09
N GLY A 17 -0.43 10.24 1.75
CA GLY A 17 -1.73 10.41 1.11
C GLY A 17 -1.88 11.69 0.29
N SER A 18 -1.13 12.75 0.63
CA SER A 18 -1.22 14.05 -0.06
C SER A 18 -0.77 14.00 -1.52
N TRP A 19 0.13 13.10 -1.91
CA TRP A 19 0.70 13.08 -3.25
C TRP A 19 0.66 11.72 -3.93
N PHE A 20 0.81 10.62 -3.18
CA PHE A 20 1.06 9.28 -3.76
C PHE A 20 -0.11 8.77 -4.59
N VAL A 21 -1.35 8.94 -4.11
CA VAL A 21 -2.55 8.46 -4.82
C VAL A 21 -2.78 9.23 -6.12
N THR A 22 -2.49 10.53 -6.12
CA THR A 22 -2.70 11.43 -7.26
C THR A 22 -1.46 11.57 -8.14
N ALA A 23 -0.33 10.98 -7.73
CA ALA A 23 0.90 11.03 -8.50
C ALA A 23 0.71 10.52 -9.95
N GLY A 24 -0.09 9.45 -10.14
CA GLY A 24 -0.39 8.95 -11.48
C GLY A 24 -1.04 10.00 -12.38
N THR A 25 -1.99 10.76 -11.87
CA THR A 25 -2.65 11.86 -12.60
C THR A 25 -1.66 12.97 -12.92
N TYR A 26 -0.88 13.43 -11.94
CA TYR A 26 0.17 14.43 -12.17
C TYR A 26 1.18 13.98 -13.24
N LEU A 27 1.66 12.75 -13.16
CA LEU A 27 2.65 12.21 -14.09
C LEU A 27 2.10 12.09 -15.53
N MET A 28 0.85 11.61 -15.69
CA MET A 28 0.21 11.41 -16.98
C MET A 28 -0.32 12.71 -17.57
N GLN A 29 -1.06 13.50 -16.79
CA GLN A 29 -1.77 14.67 -17.32
C GLN A 29 -0.91 15.94 -17.34
N ASN A 30 -0.02 16.14 -16.37
CA ASN A 30 0.84 17.31 -16.31
C ASN A 30 2.19 17.05 -17.00
N LEU A 31 2.94 16.02 -16.58
CA LEU A 31 4.25 15.72 -17.13
C LEU A 31 4.21 14.94 -18.44
N LYS A 32 3.03 14.44 -18.86
CA LYS A 32 2.83 13.66 -20.09
C LYS A 32 3.68 12.38 -20.16
N PHE A 33 3.96 11.78 -19.01
CA PHE A 33 4.66 10.50 -18.97
C PHE A 33 3.74 9.38 -19.45
N SER A 34 4.31 8.41 -20.18
CA SER A 34 3.59 7.24 -20.63
C SER A 34 3.17 6.34 -19.46
N GLY A 35 2.15 5.50 -19.66
CA GLY A 35 1.73 4.52 -18.65
C GLY A 35 2.89 3.64 -18.18
N SER A 36 3.78 3.21 -19.08
CA SER A 36 4.98 2.43 -18.73
C SER A 36 5.93 3.21 -17.81
N GLN A 37 6.15 4.48 -18.06
CA GLN A 37 6.97 5.34 -17.22
C GLN A 37 6.34 5.50 -15.82
N VAL A 38 5.03 5.69 -15.76
CA VAL A 38 4.29 5.73 -14.48
C VAL A 38 4.41 4.40 -13.73
N GLY A 39 4.26 3.27 -14.41
CA GLY A 39 4.44 1.94 -13.82
C GLY A 39 5.84 1.74 -13.24
N ILE A 40 6.89 2.18 -13.94
CA ILE A 40 8.28 2.16 -13.45
C ILE A 40 8.43 3.04 -12.20
N ILE A 41 7.85 4.24 -12.18
CA ILE A 41 7.88 5.14 -11.01
C ILE A 41 7.22 4.45 -9.80
N TYR A 42 6.03 3.88 -9.94
CA TYR A 42 5.37 3.18 -8.83
C TYR A 42 6.13 1.92 -8.39
N SER A 43 6.87 1.24 -9.29
CA SER A 43 7.69 0.09 -8.94
C SER A 43 8.86 0.44 -7.99
N THR A 44 9.27 1.71 -7.91
CA THR A 44 10.29 2.16 -6.93
C THR A 44 9.85 1.93 -5.49
N THR A 45 8.55 1.98 -5.20
CA THR A 45 7.99 1.65 -3.88
C THR A 45 8.28 0.18 -3.53
N ALA A 46 8.13 -0.71 -4.49
CA ALA A 46 8.39 -2.14 -4.31
C ALA A 46 9.90 -2.44 -4.11
N ILE A 47 10.76 -1.79 -4.88
CA ILE A 47 12.22 -1.88 -4.70
C ILE A 47 12.58 -1.44 -3.28
N SER A 48 12.05 -0.31 -2.86
CA SER A 48 12.34 0.26 -1.54
C SER A 48 11.76 -0.59 -0.41
N ALA A 49 10.56 -1.15 -0.55
CA ALA A 49 9.98 -2.07 0.43
C ALA A 49 10.83 -3.34 0.63
N THR A 50 11.47 -3.81 -0.44
CA THR A 50 12.40 -4.95 -0.39
C THR A 50 13.71 -4.61 0.33
N LEU A 51 14.27 -3.43 0.06
CA LEU A 51 15.56 -3.00 0.60
C LEU A 51 15.45 -2.37 2.00
N SER A 52 14.30 -1.81 2.35
CA SER A 52 14.06 -1.07 3.60
C SER A 52 14.43 -1.85 4.86
N PRO A 53 14.04 -3.13 5.04
CA PRO A 53 14.43 -3.89 6.24
C PRO A 53 15.94 -4.08 6.38
N LEU A 54 16.65 -4.19 5.25
CA LEU A 54 18.11 -4.31 5.25
C LEU A 54 18.78 -3.00 5.69
N LEU A 55 18.26 -1.86 5.19
CA LEU A 55 18.78 -0.53 5.53
C LEU A 55 18.53 -0.20 7.00
N ILE A 56 17.34 -0.53 7.53
CA ILE A 56 17.00 -0.30 8.93
C ILE A 56 17.89 -1.13 9.85
N GLY A 57 18.04 -2.43 9.57
CA GLY A 57 18.84 -3.34 10.42
C GLY A 57 20.30 -2.90 10.54
N ILE A 58 20.87 -2.28 9.51
CA ILE A 58 22.26 -1.80 9.54
C ILE A 58 22.41 -0.49 10.34
N VAL A 59 21.46 0.44 10.20
CA VAL A 59 21.59 1.81 10.72
C VAL A 59 20.94 1.98 12.09
N ALA A 60 19.71 1.46 12.26
CA ALA A 60 18.92 1.69 13.48
C ALA A 60 19.34 0.81 14.65
N ASP A 61 19.79 -0.43 14.38
CA ASP A 61 20.08 -1.38 15.45
C ASP A 61 21.45 -1.13 16.13
N LYS A 62 22.35 -0.35 15.52
CA LYS A 62 23.72 -0.23 16.00
C LYS A 62 24.15 1.16 16.48
N PHE A 63 23.64 2.25 15.91
CA PHE A 63 24.34 3.53 16.05
C PHE A 63 23.52 4.69 16.60
N PHE A 64 22.22 4.75 16.34
CA PHE A 64 21.41 5.94 16.68
C PHE A 64 20.04 5.54 17.26
N SER A 65 19.54 6.38 18.16
CA SER A 65 18.15 6.27 18.63
C SER A 65 17.14 6.55 17.50
N VAL A 66 16.01 5.85 17.54
CA VAL A 66 15.02 5.83 16.47
C VAL A 66 14.50 7.24 16.13
N GLU A 67 14.21 8.06 17.13
CA GLU A 67 13.72 9.43 16.93
C GLU A 67 14.72 10.31 16.16
N LYS A 68 16.03 10.14 16.37
CA LYS A 68 17.07 10.90 15.64
C LYS A 68 17.17 10.44 14.18
N ILE A 69 17.03 9.16 13.93
CA ILE A 69 16.99 8.63 12.55
C ILE A 69 15.76 9.19 11.84
N LEU A 70 14.60 9.23 12.49
CA LEU A 70 13.38 9.80 11.92
C LEU A 70 13.54 11.27 11.55
N VAL A 71 14.28 12.08 12.38
CA VAL A 71 14.62 13.47 12.03
C VAL A 71 15.34 13.53 10.69
N ILE A 72 16.38 12.70 10.50
CA ILE A 72 17.17 12.69 9.27
C ILE A 72 16.30 12.24 8.08
N LEU A 73 15.55 11.15 8.23
CA LEU A 73 14.75 10.58 7.15
C LEU A 73 13.63 11.53 6.71
N TYR A 74 12.91 12.16 7.64
CA TYR A 74 11.87 13.13 7.28
C TYR A 74 12.45 14.43 6.72
N SER A 75 13.62 14.89 7.17
CA SER A 75 14.30 16.04 6.58
C SER A 75 14.69 15.75 5.12
N LEU A 76 15.37 14.64 4.88
CA LEU A 76 15.77 14.22 3.53
C LEU A 76 14.54 14.00 2.65
N GLY A 77 13.52 13.30 3.15
CA GLY A 77 12.28 13.07 2.43
C GLY A 77 11.57 14.37 2.05
N GLY A 78 11.53 15.35 2.95
CA GLY A 78 10.94 16.66 2.69
C GLY A 78 11.68 17.42 1.58
N ILE A 79 13.02 17.46 1.63
CA ILE A 79 13.86 18.08 0.61
C ILE A 79 13.67 17.38 -0.75
N LEU A 80 13.66 16.05 -0.78
CA LEU A 80 13.48 15.26 -2.00
C LEU A 80 12.11 15.54 -2.65
N LEU A 81 11.03 15.62 -1.88
CA LEU A 81 9.70 15.97 -2.40
C LEU A 81 9.66 17.37 -3.02
N TRP A 82 10.34 18.35 -2.39
CA TRP A 82 10.49 19.68 -2.97
C TRP A 82 11.25 19.62 -4.29
N ILE A 83 12.37 18.90 -4.38
CA ILE A 83 13.13 18.73 -5.60
C ILE A 83 12.28 18.05 -6.67
N MET A 84 11.59 16.94 -6.34
CA MET A 84 10.71 16.22 -7.25
C MET A 84 9.62 17.11 -7.85
N SER A 85 9.10 18.08 -7.09
CA SER A 85 8.08 19.02 -7.57
C SER A 85 8.55 19.96 -8.70
N TYR A 86 9.83 20.01 -8.98
CA TYR A 86 10.43 20.77 -10.08
C TYR A 86 10.99 19.88 -11.20
N CYS A 87 11.02 18.56 -11.00
CA CYS A 87 11.52 17.63 -12.00
C CYS A 87 10.46 17.37 -13.08
N THR A 88 10.78 17.69 -14.32
CA THR A 88 9.92 17.45 -15.49
C THR A 88 10.43 16.31 -16.38
N GLU A 89 11.70 15.93 -16.25
CA GLU A 89 12.32 14.88 -17.03
C GLU A 89 12.17 13.52 -16.34
N PHE A 90 11.75 12.50 -17.08
CA PHE A 90 11.45 11.17 -16.53
C PHE A 90 12.62 10.56 -15.75
N ASN A 91 13.83 10.55 -16.33
CA ASN A 91 14.98 9.90 -15.69
C ASN A 91 15.39 10.61 -14.39
N ILE A 92 15.30 11.94 -14.38
CA ILE A 92 15.60 12.74 -13.19
C ILE A 92 14.55 12.49 -12.12
N PHE A 93 13.26 12.52 -12.49
CA PHE A 93 12.16 12.23 -11.58
C PHE A 93 12.28 10.81 -10.99
N LEU A 94 12.59 9.80 -11.83
CA LEU A 94 12.76 8.41 -11.43
C LEU A 94 13.87 8.24 -10.39
N ILE A 95 15.02 8.90 -10.56
CA ILE A 95 16.13 8.85 -9.61
C ILE A 95 15.68 9.43 -8.25
N PHE A 96 15.07 10.61 -8.26
CA PHE A 96 14.66 11.27 -7.02
C PHE A 96 13.53 10.53 -6.30
N VAL A 97 12.54 9.98 -7.02
CA VAL A 97 11.48 9.19 -6.38
C VAL A 97 12.02 7.88 -5.80
N LEU A 98 12.98 7.23 -6.45
CA LEU A 98 13.62 6.03 -5.91
C LEU A 98 14.37 6.36 -4.61
N ILE A 99 15.17 7.43 -4.59
CA ILE A 99 15.88 7.87 -3.38
C ILE A 99 14.87 8.25 -2.29
N TYR A 100 13.79 8.97 -2.64
CA TYR A 100 12.72 9.32 -1.71
C TYR A 100 12.09 8.07 -1.08
N MET A 101 11.72 7.08 -1.87
CA MET A 101 11.13 5.84 -1.35
C MET A 101 12.08 5.05 -0.45
N LEU A 102 13.39 5.03 -0.78
CA LEU A 102 14.44 4.41 0.06
C LEU A 102 14.63 5.12 1.41
N VAL A 103 14.20 6.37 1.51
CA VAL A 103 14.20 7.16 2.76
C VAL A 103 12.86 7.05 3.51
N PHE A 104 11.74 7.11 2.78
CA PHE A 104 10.41 7.21 3.35
C PHE A 104 9.88 5.90 3.92
N LEU A 105 10.07 4.77 3.24
CA LEU A 105 9.58 3.47 3.74
C LEU A 105 10.32 2.99 5.00
N PRO A 106 11.64 3.15 5.15
CA PRO A 106 12.30 2.97 6.43
C PRO A 106 11.71 3.81 7.56
N ALA A 107 11.40 5.10 7.29
CA ALA A 107 10.79 5.98 8.27
C ALA A 107 9.43 5.46 8.77
N PHE A 108 8.62 4.86 7.88
CA PHE A 108 7.37 4.20 8.26
C PHE A 108 7.58 3.04 9.23
N SER A 109 8.52 2.16 8.94
CA SER A 109 8.84 1.01 9.79
C SER A 109 9.37 1.46 11.16
N LEU A 110 10.24 2.47 11.19
CA LEU A 110 10.79 3.03 12.43
C LEU A 110 9.73 3.78 13.25
N ALA A 111 8.80 4.49 12.61
CA ALA A 111 7.68 5.14 13.30
C ALA A 111 6.78 4.11 14.01
N ASN A 112 6.49 2.97 13.36
CA ASN A 112 5.77 1.86 13.99
C ASN A 112 6.57 1.24 15.15
N SER A 113 7.88 0.99 14.96
CA SER A 113 8.76 0.47 16.01
C SER A 113 8.80 1.38 17.24
N LEU A 114 8.91 2.70 17.04
CA LEU A 114 8.82 3.68 18.11
C LEU A 114 7.49 3.61 18.85
N CYS A 115 6.37 3.46 18.13
CA CYS A 115 5.07 3.26 18.76
C CYS A 115 5.07 2.00 19.63
N PHE A 116 5.51 0.86 19.12
CA PHE A 116 5.54 -0.39 19.88
C PHE A 116 6.45 -0.34 21.11
N HIS A 117 7.54 0.42 21.06
CA HIS A 117 8.44 0.58 22.20
C HIS A 117 7.81 1.35 23.37
N HIS A 118 6.89 2.27 23.10
CA HIS A 118 6.32 3.18 24.09
C HIS A 118 4.86 2.89 24.48
N ILE A 119 4.31 1.77 24.07
CA ILE A 119 3.00 1.26 24.50
C ILE A 119 3.20 0.00 25.35
N THR A 120 2.27 -0.23 26.29
CA THR A 120 2.34 -1.38 27.20
C THR A 120 1.57 -2.58 26.67
N ASP A 121 0.44 -2.35 26.02
CA ASP A 121 -0.38 -3.38 25.38
C ASP A 121 -0.57 -3.09 23.90
N ALA A 122 0.27 -3.73 23.08
CA ALA A 122 0.22 -3.57 21.63
C ALA A 122 -1.14 -3.94 21.02
N LYS A 123 -1.86 -4.90 21.57
CA LYS A 123 -3.13 -5.36 21.03
C LYS A 123 -4.25 -4.34 21.21
N SER A 124 -4.30 -3.65 22.34
CA SER A 124 -5.35 -2.68 22.64
C SER A 124 -5.00 -1.23 22.30
N GLU A 125 -3.71 -0.85 22.39
CA GLU A 125 -3.27 0.53 22.24
C GLU A 125 -2.85 0.86 20.80
N PHE A 126 -2.11 -0.02 20.12
CA PHE A 126 -1.61 0.26 18.77
C PHE A 126 -2.73 0.52 17.74
N PRO A 127 -3.85 -0.23 17.70
CA PRO A 127 -4.94 0.07 16.79
C PRO A 127 -5.52 1.49 16.96
N LYS A 128 -5.61 1.97 18.21
CA LYS A 128 -6.11 3.31 18.53
C LYS A 128 -5.15 4.43 18.06
N ILE A 129 -3.84 4.15 18.02
CA ILE A 129 -2.84 5.06 17.47
C ILE A 129 -2.85 4.98 15.94
N ARG A 130 -2.91 3.77 15.39
CA ARG A 130 -2.80 3.51 13.96
C ARG A 130 -3.98 4.06 13.15
N VAL A 131 -5.19 4.10 13.74
CA VAL A 131 -6.39 4.63 13.08
C VAL A 131 -6.21 6.10 12.63
N TRP A 132 -5.42 6.88 13.36
CA TRP A 132 -5.13 8.27 12.99
C TRP A 132 -4.39 8.38 11.64
N GLY A 133 -3.61 7.36 11.28
CA GLY A 133 -3.01 7.26 9.95
C GLY A 133 -4.06 7.12 8.84
N THR A 134 -5.06 6.26 9.02
CA THR A 134 -6.15 6.12 8.04
C THR A 134 -7.00 7.39 7.94
N ILE A 135 -7.30 8.02 9.08
CA ILE A 135 -8.00 9.32 9.11
C ILE A 135 -7.19 10.38 8.34
N ALA A 136 -5.88 10.43 8.55
CA ALA A 136 -4.99 11.37 7.85
C ALA A 136 -5.00 11.14 6.33
N TRP A 137 -4.97 9.89 5.89
CA TRP A 137 -5.05 9.53 4.48
C TRP A 137 -6.36 10.00 3.84
N ILE A 138 -7.48 9.79 4.52
CA ILE A 138 -8.80 10.24 4.06
C ILE A 138 -8.83 11.77 3.96
N ILE A 139 -8.36 12.48 4.99
CA ILE A 139 -8.33 13.95 5.01
C ILE A 139 -7.43 14.47 3.88
N ALA A 140 -6.26 13.88 3.67
CA ALA A 140 -5.34 14.25 2.59
C ALA A 140 -6.01 14.10 1.22
N GLY A 141 -6.63 12.95 0.93
CA GLY A 141 -7.35 12.71 -0.32
C GLY A 141 -8.51 13.69 -0.55
N LEU A 142 -9.30 13.95 0.49
CA LEU A 142 -10.40 14.92 0.42
C LEU A 142 -9.89 16.33 0.14
N LEU A 143 -8.84 16.78 0.82
CA LEU A 143 -8.28 18.12 0.62
C LEU A 143 -7.71 18.29 -0.79
N VAL A 144 -6.94 17.31 -1.27
CA VAL A 144 -6.35 17.35 -2.62
C VAL A 144 -7.44 17.40 -3.68
N GLY A 145 -8.50 16.58 -3.55
CA GLY A 145 -9.59 16.54 -4.52
C GLY A 145 -10.48 17.79 -4.47
N ILE A 146 -10.87 18.29 -3.26
CA ILE A 146 -11.69 19.51 -3.13
C ILE A 146 -10.95 20.73 -3.68
N LEU A 147 -9.64 20.81 -3.45
CA LEU A 147 -8.81 21.93 -3.94
C LEU A 147 -8.39 21.75 -5.41
N LYS A 148 -8.79 20.65 -6.07
CA LYS A 148 -8.46 20.33 -7.47
C LYS A 148 -6.95 20.36 -7.74
N LEU A 149 -6.16 19.70 -6.86
CA LEU A 149 -4.69 19.69 -6.92
C LEU A 149 -4.13 18.38 -7.48
N GLU A 150 -4.96 17.50 -8.01
CA GLU A 150 -4.59 16.12 -8.36
C GLU A 150 -3.53 16.03 -9.48
N ASP A 151 -3.52 16.98 -10.40
CA ASP A 151 -2.57 17.11 -11.49
C ASP A 151 -1.43 18.11 -11.20
N GLN A 152 -1.32 18.63 -9.97
CA GLN A 152 -0.43 19.72 -9.62
C GLN A 152 0.80 19.27 -8.82
N PRO A 153 2.01 19.83 -9.08
CA PRO A 153 3.19 19.54 -8.27
C PRO A 153 3.09 20.06 -6.83
N VAL A 154 2.10 20.91 -6.54
CA VAL A 154 1.89 21.51 -5.22
C VAL A 154 1.59 20.44 -4.16
N THR A 155 1.02 19.30 -4.53
CA THR A 155 0.80 18.14 -3.64
C THR A 155 2.09 17.64 -3.03
N MET A 156 3.16 17.53 -3.84
CA MET A 156 4.51 17.17 -3.36
C MET A 156 5.12 18.27 -2.48
N ARG A 157 4.87 19.55 -2.78
CA ARG A 157 5.36 20.68 -1.95
C ARG A 157 4.69 20.71 -0.58
N ILE A 158 3.37 20.46 -0.53
CA ILE A 158 2.63 20.30 0.74
C ILE A 158 3.21 19.14 1.54
N ALA A 159 3.33 17.96 0.92
CA ALA A 159 3.90 16.78 1.55
C ALA A 159 5.34 17.03 2.03
N GLY A 160 6.18 17.68 1.22
CA GLY A 160 7.55 18.05 1.56
C GLY A 160 7.64 18.99 2.75
N SER A 161 6.82 20.04 2.76
CA SER A 161 6.77 21.00 3.87
C SER A 161 6.33 20.32 5.17
N LEU A 162 5.31 19.47 5.11
CA LEU A 162 4.84 18.70 6.27
C LEU A 162 5.89 17.68 6.73
N SER A 163 6.67 17.10 5.82
CA SER A 163 7.77 16.20 6.17
C SER A 163 8.87 16.93 6.94
N LEU A 164 9.22 18.17 6.54
CA LEU A 164 10.17 19.01 7.28
C LEU A 164 9.63 19.40 8.67
N LEU A 165 8.34 19.72 8.77
CA LEU A 165 7.69 19.99 10.06
C LEU A 165 7.67 18.72 10.93
N LEU A 166 7.40 17.56 10.36
CA LEU A 166 7.43 16.28 11.07
C LEU A 166 8.85 15.96 11.56
N SER A 167 9.87 16.29 10.77
CA SER A 167 11.27 16.14 11.20
C SER A 167 11.55 16.98 12.47
N LEU A 168 11.12 18.23 12.49
CA LEU A 168 11.24 19.08 13.69
C LEU A 168 10.45 18.52 14.87
N TYR A 169 9.26 17.99 14.60
CA TYR A 169 8.44 17.35 15.62
C TYR A 169 9.12 16.11 16.23
N CYS A 170 9.88 15.34 15.44
CA CYS A 170 10.58 14.15 15.93
C CYS A 170 11.59 14.46 17.06
N PHE A 171 12.12 15.68 17.16
CA PHE A 171 12.94 16.08 18.32
C PHE A 171 12.17 16.08 19.65
N THR A 172 10.86 16.16 19.61
CA THR A 172 10.01 16.13 20.82
C THR A 172 9.61 14.73 21.24
N LEU A 173 9.87 13.70 20.39
CA LEU A 173 9.53 12.31 20.68
C LEU A 173 10.41 11.74 21.78
N PRO A 174 9.93 10.72 22.51
CA PRO A 174 10.71 10.09 23.56
C PRO A 174 11.91 9.33 22.98
N ALA A 175 13.00 9.34 23.71
CA ALA A 175 14.20 8.61 23.34
C ALA A 175 13.93 7.11 23.26
N THR A 176 14.26 6.53 22.10
CA THR A 176 14.06 5.10 21.80
C THR A 176 15.41 4.49 21.41
N PRO A 177 16.12 3.87 22.39
CA PRO A 177 17.45 3.34 22.14
C PRO A 177 17.41 2.18 21.14
N PRO A 178 18.52 1.91 20.43
CA PRO A 178 18.61 0.82 19.48
C PRO A 178 18.38 -0.54 20.14
N GLN A 179 17.65 -1.43 19.45
CA GLN A 179 17.41 -2.81 19.90
C GLN A 179 18.48 -3.74 19.28
N GLN A 180 19.28 -4.39 20.10
CA GLN A 180 20.42 -5.21 19.68
C GLN A 180 20.07 -6.58 19.07
N ASN A 181 18.81 -6.96 18.93
CA ASN A 181 18.37 -8.31 18.52
C ASN A 181 17.37 -8.29 17.36
N SER A 182 17.78 -7.89 16.17
CA SER A 182 16.99 -8.16 14.94
C SER A 182 17.48 -9.44 14.28
N GLN A 183 16.62 -10.46 14.23
CA GLN A 183 16.88 -11.65 13.42
C GLN A 183 16.83 -11.26 11.93
N SER A 184 17.85 -11.68 11.18
CA SER A 184 17.95 -11.41 9.75
C SER A 184 16.86 -12.17 8.97
N LEU A 185 16.28 -11.53 7.93
CA LEU A 185 15.42 -12.24 6.96
C LEU A 185 16.10 -13.47 6.33
N PHE A 186 17.44 -13.47 6.24
CA PHE A 186 18.19 -14.63 5.72
C PHE A 186 18.19 -15.83 6.68
N ASP A 187 18.08 -15.60 8.00
CA ASP A 187 17.99 -16.68 8.98
C ASP A 187 16.61 -17.38 8.91
N PHE A 188 15.58 -16.65 8.46
CA PHE A 188 14.25 -17.19 8.19
C PHE A 188 14.29 -18.32 7.16
N PHE A 189 14.96 -18.14 6.02
CA PHE A 189 14.98 -19.15 4.95
C PHE A 189 15.81 -20.39 5.27
N LYS A 190 16.58 -20.37 6.35
CA LYS A 190 17.40 -21.51 6.79
C LYS A 190 16.71 -22.40 7.82
N GLY A 191 15.58 -21.96 8.39
CA GLY A 191 14.88 -22.71 9.44
C GLY A 191 14.09 -23.91 8.88
N GLU A 192 14.25 -25.10 9.46
CA GLU A 192 13.48 -26.30 9.08
C GLU A 192 11.96 -26.08 9.19
N GLU A 193 11.53 -25.28 10.16
CA GLU A 193 10.12 -24.94 10.38
C GLU A 193 9.49 -24.18 9.20
N ILE A 194 10.28 -23.38 8.49
CA ILE A 194 9.83 -22.64 7.31
C ILE A 194 9.76 -23.53 6.09
N VAL A 195 10.75 -24.41 5.93
CA VAL A 195 10.69 -25.43 4.88
C VAL A 195 9.43 -26.30 5.06
N ALA A 196 9.03 -26.56 6.31
CA ALA A 196 7.80 -27.28 6.62
C ALA A 196 6.54 -26.51 6.18
N LEU A 197 6.49 -25.16 6.32
CA LEU A 197 5.38 -24.35 5.81
C LEU A 197 5.23 -24.44 4.29
N PHE A 198 6.33 -24.44 3.56
CA PHE A 198 6.31 -24.59 2.10
C PHE A 198 5.94 -26.01 1.64
N ARG A 199 5.95 -27.01 2.53
CA ARG A 199 5.38 -28.35 2.26
C ARG A 199 3.86 -28.39 2.44
N ASP A 200 3.27 -27.41 3.19
CA ASP A 200 1.81 -27.28 3.26
C ASP A 200 1.27 -26.69 1.96
N LYS A 201 0.60 -27.52 1.17
CA LYS A 201 0.01 -27.13 -0.12
C LYS A 201 -0.95 -25.95 0.04
N SER A 202 -1.72 -25.88 1.13
CA SER A 202 -2.66 -24.79 1.36
C SER A 202 -1.96 -23.48 1.64
N PHE A 203 -0.85 -23.52 2.37
CA PHE A 203 0.01 -22.36 2.58
C PHE A 203 0.58 -21.82 1.26
N VAL A 204 1.16 -22.71 0.45
CA VAL A 204 1.74 -22.33 -0.86
C VAL A 204 0.69 -21.72 -1.78
N VAL A 205 -0.50 -22.33 -1.87
CA VAL A 205 -1.62 -21.82 -2.69
C VAL A 205 -2.02 -20.41 -2.21
N LEU A 206 -2.19 -20.23 -0.91
CA LEU A 206 -2.56 -18.92 -0.36
C LEU A 206 -1.53 -17.84 -0.73
N ILE A 207 -0.27 -18.09 -0.41
CA ILE A 207 0.82 -17.12 -0.63
C ILE A 207 0.97 -16.80 -2.12
N SER A 208 0.88 -17.81 -3.00
CA SER A 208 0.92 -17.60 -4.45
C SER A 208 -0.25 -16.75 -4.94
N CYS A 209 -1.48 -17.03 -4.48
CA CYS A 209 -2.65 -16.25 -4.85
C CYS A 209 -2.55 -14.80 -4.36
N ILE A 210 -2.04 -14.59 -3.15
CA ILE A 210 -1.83 -13.25 -2.60
C ILE A 210 -0.74 -12.49 -3.37
N ALA A 211 0.34 -13.16 -3.79
CA ALA A 211 1.34 -12.52 -4.63
C ALA A 211 0.77 -12.10 -6.00
N VAL A 212 -0.06 -12.94 -6.63
CA VAL A 212 -0.71 -12.63 -7.91
C VAL A 212 -1.73 -11.49 -7.77
N ILE A 213 -2.50 -11.43 -6.67
CA ILE A 213 -3.49 -10.37 -6.47
C ILE A 213 -2.87 -8.99 -6.29
N CYS A 214 -1.56 -8.90 -6.01
CA CYS A 214 -0.85 -7.64 -6.00
C CYS A 214 -0.83 -6.96 -7.39
N ILE A 215 -1.04 -7.73 -8.48
CA ILE A 215 -1.16 -7.16 -9.82
C ILE A 215 -2.41 -6.26 -9.91
N PRO A 216 -3.65 -6.75 -9.71
CA PRO A 216 -4.82 -5.87 -9.66
C PRO A 216 -4.68 -4.75 -8.61
N THR A 217 -4.06 -5.02 -7.47
CA THR A 217 -3.81 -3.98 -6.45
C THR A 217 -2.95 -2.83 -6.99
N SER A 218 -1.92 -3.13 -7.77
CA SER A 218 -1.06 -2.11 -8.39
C SER A 218 -1.82 -1.24 -9.39
N TYR A 219 -2.72 -1.82 -10.19
CA TYR A 219 -3.61 -1.03 -11.06
C TYR A 219 -4.45 -0.03 -10.26
N TYR A 220 -4.96 -0.45 -9.11
CA TYR A 220 -5.75 0.43 -8.26
C TYR A 220 -4.98 1.66 -7.80
N TYR A 221 -3.83 1.44 -7.17
CA TYR A 221 -3.05 2.53 -6.59
C TYR A 221 -2.39 3.45 -7.62
N SER A 222 -2.05 2.92 -8.80
CA SER A 222 -1.34 3.70 -9.81
C SER A 222 -2.26 4.38 -10.82
N PHE A 223 -3.40 3.75 -11.18
CA PHE A 223 -4.17 4.16 -12.35
C PHE A 223 -5.66 4.45 -12.12
N VAL A 224 -6.23 4.17 -10.94
CA VAL A 224 -7.65 4.50 -10.72
C VAL A 224 -7.86 6.02 -10.63
N ASN A 225 -6.95 6.77 -9.98
CA ASN A 225 -7.08 8.22 -9.95
C ASN A 225 -6.94 8.87 -11.34
N PRO A 226 -5.92 8.53 -12.17
CA PRO A 226 -5.85 8.98 -13.56
C PRO A 226 -7.11 8.63 -14.39
N PHE A 227 -7.62 7.41 -14.24
CA PHE A 227 -8.84 6.96 -14.90
C PHE A 227 -10.05 7.84 -14.54
N LEU A 228 -10.29 8.05 -13.25
CA LEU A 228 -11.42 8.86 -12.80
C LEU A 228 -11.32 10.30 -13.30
N ASN A 229 -10.12 10.88 -13.30
CA ASN A 229 -9.89 12.20 -13.83
C ASN A 229 -10.11 12.26 -15.36
N GLU A 230 -9.67 11.25 -16.12
CA GLU A 230 -9.90 11.16 -17.58
C GLU A 230 -11.38 10.98 -17.89
N MET A 231 -12.14 10.28 -17.03
CA MET A 231 -13.61 10.17 -17.16
C MET A 231 -14.37 11.42 -16.68
N GLY A 232 -13.67 12.47 -16.27
CA GLY A 232 -14.30 13.73 -15.83
C GLY A 232 -14.93 13.68 -14.44
N VAL A 233 -14.55 12.72 -13.62
CA VAL A 233 -15.06 12.58 -12.25
C VAL A 233 -14.49 13.66 -11.35
N GLU A 234 -15.32 14.58 -10.90
CA GLU A 234 -14.91 15.64 -9.97
C GLU A 234 -14.50 15.07 -8.60
N ASN A 235 -13.43 15.64 -8.00
CA ASN A 235 -12.91 15.24 -6.68
C ASN A 235 -12.59 13.74 -6.62
N ALA A 236 -11.88 13.22 -7.63
CA ALA A 236 -11.55 11.80 -7.77
C ALA A 236 -10.79 11.27 -6.54
N ALA A 237 -9.78 11.98 -6.04
CA ALA A 237 -9.01 11.61 -4.86
C ALA A 237 -9.88 11.55 -3.60
N GLY A 238 -10.78 12.51 -3.42
CA GLY A 238 -11.74 12.49 -2.30
C GLY A 238 -12.71 11.31 -2.41
N LYS A 239 -13.24 11.01 -3.61
CA LYS A 239 -14.10 9.83 -3.83
C LYS A 239 -13.36 8.52 -3.59
N MET A 240 -12.09 8.41 -3.94
CA MET A 240 -11.29 7.23 -3.61
C MET A 240 -11.20 6.97 -2.10
N SER A 241 -11.31 8.01 -1.25
CA SER A 241 -11.33 7.85 0.21
C SER A 241 -12.53 7.04 0.73
N ILE A 242 -13.59 6.88 -0.07
CA ILE A 242 -14.73 5.99 0.24
C ILE A 242 -14.25 4.56 0.46
N GLY A 243 -13.26 4.12 -0.30
CA GLY A 243 -12.65 2.80 -0.13
C GLY A 243 -12.03 2.59 1.24
N GLN A 244 -11.34 3.59 1.78
CA GLN A 244 -10.74 3.53 3.12
C GLN A 244 -11.80 3.59 4.24
N ILE A 245 -12.90 4.30 4.03
CA ILE A 245 -14.03 4.30 4.97
C ILE A 245 -14.63 2.89 5.06
N THR A 246 -14.87 2.23 3.91
CA THR A 246 -15.38 0.85 3.90
C THR A 246 -14.41 -0.14 4.53
N GLU A 247 -13.09 0.08 4.39
CA GLU A 247 -12.05 -0.71 5.06
C GLU A 247 -12.19 -0.62 6.58
N ILE A 248 -12.29 0.60 7.13
CA ILE A 248 -12.46 0.82 8.58
C ILE A 248 -13.73 0.13 9.08
N VAL A 249 -14.85 0.32 8.40
CA VAL A 249 -16.13 -0.28 8.79
C VAL A 249 -16.03 -1.79 8.82
N LEU A 250 -15.52 -2.41 7.75
CA LEU A 250 -15.41 -3.86 7.66
C LEU A 250 -14.40 -4.44 8.66
N MET A 251 -13.32 -3.70 8.97
CA MET A 251 -12.37 -4.12 10.00
C MET A 251 -13.04 -4.23 11.38
N LEU A 252 -13.96 -3.32 11.72
CA LEU A 252 -14.71 -3.40 12.98
C LEU A 252 -15.64 -4.62 13.03
N PHE A 253 -16.22 -5.02 11.89
CA PHE A 253 -17.09 -6.19 11.79
C PHE A 253 -16.32 -7.50 11.53
N LEU A 254 -15.02 -7.49 11.39
CA LEU A 254 -14.22 -8.67 11.03
C LEU A 254 -14.38 -9.83 12.01
N PRO A 255 -14.43 -9.64 13.36
CA PRO A 255 -14.69 -10.74 14.30
C PRO A 255 -16.05 -11.42 14.07
N LEU A 256 -17.08 -10.63 13.75
CA LEU A 256 -18.42 -11.17 13.44
C LEU A 256 -18.38 -11.95 12.10
N ILE A 257 -17.68 -11.44 11.09
CA ILE A 257 -17.53 -12.12 9.81
C ILE A 257 -16.82 -13.46 9.99
N PHE A 258 -15.78 -13.54 10.81
CA PHE A 258 -15.09 -14.81 11.14
C PHE A 258 -15.96 -15.80 11.93
N SER A 259 -16.93 -15.33 12.71
CA SER A 259 -17.85 -16.21 13.44
C SER A 259 -18.90 -16.85 12.53
N VAL A 260 -19.24 -16.22 11.41
CA VAL A 260 -20.31 -16.67 10.50
C VAL A 260 -19.73 -17.41 9.28
N PHE A 261 -18.63 -16.92 8.71
CA PHE A 261 -18.10 -17.42 7.46
C PHE A 261 -16.80 -18.21 7.66
N ARG A 262 -16.63 -19.25 6.85
CA ARG A 262 -15.37 -20.01 6.82
C ARG A 262 -14.26 -19.18 6.20
N LEU A 263 -13.05 -19.27 6.72
CA LEU A 263 -11.86 -18.57 6.24
C LEU A 263 -11.67 -18.64 4.71
N LYS A 264 -11.87 -19.84 4.13
CA LYS A 264 -11.79 -20.06 2.67
C LYS A 264 -12.77 -19.17 1.90
N ALA A 265 -14.00 -19.03 2.38
CA ALA A 265 -15.02 -18.20 1.74
C ALA A 265 -14.66 -16.71 1.83
N ILE A 266 -14.15 -16.26 2.97
CA ILE A 266 -13.75 -14.86 3.18
C ILE A 266 -12.60 -14.49 2.20
N ILE A 267 -11.54 -15.30 2.16
CA ILE A 267 -10.39 -15.03 1.28
C ILE A 267 -10.81 -15.10 -0.20
N PHE A 268 -11.60 -16.12 -0.58
CA PHE A 268 -12.15 -16.22 -1.94
C PHE A 268 -12.92 -14.96 -2.32
N SER A 269 -13.82 -14.49 -1.47
CA SER A 269 -14.60 -13.28 -1.73
C SER A 269 -13.70 -12.05 -1.91
N GLY A 270 -12.66 -11.89 -1.09
CA GLY A 270 -11.71 -10.80 -1.24
C GLY A 270 -10.95 -10.84 -2.55
N LEU A 271 -10.42 -12.01 -2.94
CA LEU A 271 -9.72 -12.22 -4.21
C LEU A 271 -10.65 -11.95 -5.40
N PHE A 272 -11.88 -12.46 -5.35
CA PHE A 272 -12.91 -12.24 -6.38
C PHE A 272 -13.25 -10.75 -6.51
N LEU A 273 -13.47 -10.06 -5.40
CA LEU A 273 -13.81 -8.63 -5.38
C LEU A 273 -12.67 -7.75 -5.92
N TRP A 274 -11.40 -8.15 -5.75
CA TRP A 274 -10.27 -7.46 -6.38
C TRP A 274 -10.37 -7.44 -7.91
N GLY A 275 -10.81 -8.52 -8.54
CA GLY A 275 -11.04 -8.58 -9.98
C GLY A 275 -12.37 -7.97 -10.40
N PHE A 276 -13.45 -8.30 -9.67
CA PHE A 276 -14.83 -7.91 -10.01
C PHE A 276 -15.04 -6.39 -10.05
N ARG A 277 -14.34 -5.62 -9.19
CA ARG A 277 -14.40 -4.15 -9.20
C ARG A 277 -14.09 -3.53 -10.56
N TYR A 278 -13.17 -4.12 -11.31
CA TYR A 278 -12.78 -3.60 -12.63
C TYR A 278 -13.87 -3.84 -13.68
N LEU A 279 -14.65 -4.92 -13.55
CA LEU A 279 -15.87 -5.09 -14.37
C LEU A 279 -16.90 -4.00 -14.04
N ILE A 280 -17.02 -3.62 -12.76
CA ILE A 280 -17.90 -2.53 -12.36
C ILE A 280 -17.46 -1.21 -13.02
N PHE A 281 -16.15 -0.94 -13.08
CA PHE A 281 -15.64 0.26 -13.79
C PHE A 281 -15.94 0.19 -15.29
N ILE A 282 -15.85 -0.98 -15.94
CA ILE A 282 -16.22 -1.16 -17.35
C ILE A 282 -17.70 -0.85 -17.57
N ILE A 283 -18.58 -1.34 -16.69
CA ILE A 283 -20.02 -1.00 -16.76
C ILE A 283 -20.23 0.50 -16.65
N GLY A 284 -19.47 1.19 -15.77
CA GLY A 284 -19.53 2.64 -15.64
C GLY A 284 -19.13 3.38 -16.91
N ILE A 285 -18.12 2.88 -17.64
CA ILE A 285 -17.69 3.43 -18.93
C ILE A 285 -18.80 3.24 -19.98
N GLU A 286 -19.36 2.03 -20.10
CA GLU A 286 -20.37 1.71 -21.10
C GLU A 286 -21.71 2.43 -20.86
N THR A 287 -22.06 2.67 -19.61
CA THR A 287 -23.32 3.34 -19.25
C THR A 287 -23.15 4.84 -19.06
N GLU A 288 -21.94 5.37 -19.18
CA GLU A 288 -21.59 6.79 -18.90
C GLU A 288 -22.11 7.26 -17.54
N ASN A 289 -22.12 6.38 -16.53
CA ASN A 289 -22.71 6.64 -15.23
C ASN A 289 -21.72 6.48 -14.10
N GLU A 290 -21.39 7.59 -13.46
CA GLU A 290 -20.42 7.70 -12.37
C GLU A 290 -20.76 6.82 -11.15
N ILE A 291 -22.04 6.47 -10.94
CA ILE A 291 -22.45 5.63 -9.79
C ILE A 291 -21.71 4.30 -9.75
N TRP A 292 -21.38 3.72 -10.91
CA TRP A 292 -20.64 2.48 -11.00
C TRP A 292 -19.19 2.65 -10.56
N TYR A 293 -18.57 3.80 -10.82
CA TYR A 293 -17.23 4.09 -10.31
C TYR A 293 -17.25 4.15 -8.77
N ILE A 294 -18.26 4.80 -8.19
CA ILE A 294 -18.45 4.85 -6.73
C ILE A 294 -18.64 3.45 -6.15
N ILE A 295 -19.45 2.59 -6.78
CA ILE A 295 -19.65 1.19 -6.36
C ILE A 295 -18.32 0.43 -6.41
N GLY A 296 -17.55 0.58 -7.49
CA GLY A 296 -16.21 -0.04 -7.60
C GLY A 296 -15.22 0.45 -6.54
N LEU A 297 -15.32 1.71 -6.10
CA LEU A 297 -14.54 2.25 -4.99
C LEU A 297 -14.99 1.69 -3.63
N LEU A 298 -16.30 1.56 -3.40
CA LEU A 298 -16.86 0.95 -2.18
C LEU A 298 -16.38 -0.49 -1.96
N VAL A 299 -16.22 -1.25 -3.03
CA VAL A 299 -15.72 -2.64 -3.00
C VAL A 299 -14.30 -2.75 -2.44
N HIS A 300 -13.53 -1.65 -2.43
CA HIS A 300 -12.11 -1.66 -2.00
C HIS A 300 -11.89 -2.23 -0.61
N GLY A 301 -12.66 -1.75 0.38
CA GLY A 301 -12.49 -2.20 1.76
C GLY A 301 -12.70 -3.70 1.90
N ALA A 302 -13.76 -4.24 1.27
CA ALA A 302 -14.03 -5.67 1.30
C ALA A 302 -12.93 -6.48 0.60
N ALA A 303 -12.48 -6.05 -0.56
CA ALA A 303 -11.40 -6.72 -1.29
C ALA A 303 -10.10 -6.77 -0.47
N TYR A 304 -9.72 -5.66 0.17
CA TYR A 304 -8.51 -5.57 0.99
C TYR A 304 -8.62 -6.40 2.28
N ILE A 305 -9.68 -6.21 3.06
CA ILE A 305 -9.86 -6.87 4.35
C ILE A 305 -9.97 -8.38 4.18
N PHE A 306 -10.78 -8.83 3.21
CA PHE A 306 -11.06 -10.27 3.05
C PHE A 306 -9.90 -11.02 2.38
N ALA A 307 -9.17 -10.42 1.44
CA ALA A 307 -8.00 -11.07 0.86
C ALA A 307 -6.74 -10.81 1.70
N THR A 308 -6.30 -9.56 1.78
CA THR A 308 -4.96 -9.19 2.25
C THR A 308 -4.82 -9.32 3.76
N LEU A 309 -5.70 -8.67 4.52
CA LEU A 309 -5.64 -8.70 5.99
C LEU A 309 -5.95 -10.10 6.53
N THR A 310 -6.97 -10.78 5.97
CA THR A 310 -7.33 -12.14 6.40
C THR A 310 -6.21 -13.14 6.12
N ALA A 311 -5.50 -13.00 5.00
CA ALA A 311 -4.32 -13.83 4.70
C ALA A 311 -3.17 -13.58 5.69
N GLN A 312 -2.93 -12.33 6.11
CA GLN A 312 -1.95 -12.00 7.15
C GLN A 312 -2.30 -12.64 8.49
N ILE A 313 -3.56 -12.58 8.90
CA ILE A 313 -4.04 -13.20 10.14
C ILE A 313 -3.88 -14.73 10.08
N TYR A 314 -4.22 -15.34 8.95
CA TYR A 314 -4.02 -16.78 8.75
C TYR A 314 -2.55 -17.16 8.82
N LEU A 315 -1.66 -16.42 8.16
CA LEU A 315 -0.22 -16.63 8.23
C LEU A 315 0.28 -16.58 9.67
N ASP A 316 -0.10 -15.54 10.42
CA ASP A 316 0.28 -15.38 11.82
C ASP A 316 -0.18 -16.55 12.72
N SER A 317 -1.35 -17.12 12.41
CA SER A 317 -1.91 -18.27 13.13
C SER A 317 -1.20 -19.61 12.82
N LYS A 318 -0.54 -19.71 11.68
CA LYS A 318 0.15 -20.94 11.22
C LYS A 318 1.60 -21.02 11.63
N VAL A 319 2.21 -19.89 11.99
CA VAL A 319 3.63 -19.79 12.28
C VAL A 319 3.86 -19.81 13.80
N PRO A 320 4.90 -20.51 14.31
CA PRO A 320 5.31 -20.44 15.71
C PRO A 320 5.59 -18.99 16.14
N SER A 321 5.34 -18.68 17.42
CA SER A 321 5.41 -17.32 17.97
C SER A 321 6.77 -16.62 17.74
N ASN A 322 7.86 -17.38 17.80
CA ASN A 322 9.23 -16.90 17.57
C ASN A 322 9.53 -16.53 16.10
N LEU A 323 8.69 -16.99 15.14
CA LEU A 323 8.88 -16.74 13.70
C LEU A 323 7.86 -15.78 13.09
N ARG A 324 6.89 -15.28 13.87
CA ARG A 324 5.82 -14.41 13.37
C ARG A 324 6.32 -13.16 12.67
N SER A 325 7.27 -12.46 13.28
CA SER A 325 7.83 -11.23 12.71
C SER A 325 8.48 -11.49 11.34
N THR A 326 9.22 -12.60 11.25
CA THR A 326 9.92 -12.97 10.02
C THR A 326 8.95 -13.44 8.94
N ALA A 327 7.87 -14.16 9.31
CA ALA A 327 6.81 -14.55 8.39
C ALA A 327 6.05 -13.34 7.83
N GLN A 328 5.79 -12.33 8.67
CA GLN A 328 5.19 -11.07 8.22
C GLN A 328 6.14 -10.28 7.30
N GLY A 329 7.45 -10.30 7.59
CA GLY A 329 8.47 -9.75 6.69
C GLY A 329 8.49 -10.43 5.33
N PHE A 330 8.41 -11.77 5.30
CA PHE A 330 8.29 -12.54 4.06
C PHE A 330 7.00 -12.22 3.29
N TYR A 331 5.87 -12.13 3.99
CA TYR A 331 4.60 -11.71 3.40
C TYR A 331 4.72 -10.32 2.76
N SER A 332 5.34 -9.37 3.46
CA SER A 332 5.57 -8.01 2.96
C SER A 332 6.50 -8.00 1.74
N LEU A 333 7.55 -8.83 1.74
CA LEU A 333 8.44 -8.97 0.59
C LEU A 333 7.70 -9.49 -0.65
N LEU A 334 6.85 -10.50 -0.48
CA LEU A 334 6.05 -11.05 -1.58
C LEU A 334 5.00 -10.06 -2.10
N THR A 335 4.33 -9.34 -1.21
CA THR A 335 3.22 -8.45 -1.57
C THR A 335 3.72 -7.08 -2.02
N PHE A 336 4.33 -6.31 -1.11
CA PHE A 336 4.81 -4.95 -1.38
C PHE A 336 6.13 -4.91 -2.15
N GLY A 337 6.93 -5.99 -2.13
CA GLY A 337 8.12 -6.15 -2.95
C GLY A 337 7.78 -6.75 -4.32
N ILE A 338 7.93 -8.07 -4.45
CA ILE A 338 7.88 -8.77 -5.75
C ILE A 338 6.53 -8.58 -6.46
N GLY A 339 5.41 -8.80 -5.76
CA GLY A 339 4.08 -8.72 -6.34
C GLY A 339 3.74 -7.32 -6.82
N ALA A 340 4.03 -6.29 -6.01
CA ALA A 340 3.79 -4.90 -6.39
C ALA A 340 4.74 -4.44 -7.51
N PHE A 341 5.99 -4.90 -7.55
CA PHE A 341 6.92 -4.61 -8.64
C PHE A 341 6.38 -5.12 -9.97
N ILE A 342 6.08 -6.42 -10.05
CA ILE A 342 5.52 -7.06 -11.25
C ILE A 342 4.20 -6.38 -11.63
N GLY A 343 3.33 -6.14 -10.64
CA GLY A 343 2.03 -5.52 -10.85
C GLY A 343 2.14 -4.11 -11.43
N SER A 344 3.05 -3.29 -10.92
CA SER A 344 3.24 -1.91 -11.42
C SER A 344 3.77 -1.90 -12.87
N ILE A 345 4.68 -2.81 -13.21
CA ILE A 345 5.20 -2.93 -14.57
C ILE A 345 4.09 -3.40 -15.54
N ILE A 346 3.33 -4.44 -15.18
CA ILE A 346 2.21 -4.93 -16.00
C ILE A 346 1.16 -3.85 -16.18
N ALA A 347 0.77 -3.15 -15.10
CA ALA A 347 -0.21 -2.08 -15.14
C ALA A 347 0.24 -0.95 -16.05
N GLY A 348 1.46 -0.45 -15.87
CA GLY A 348 2.02 0.63 -16.68
C GLY A 348 2.15 0.26 -18.16
N THR A 349 2.62 -0.95 -18.44
CA THR A 349 2.75 -1.45 -19.83
C THR A 349 1.39 -1.56 -20.51
N SER A 350 0.36 -2.06 -19.79
CA SER A 350 -0.98 -2.18 -20.37
C SER A 350 -1.61 -0.80 -20.66
N VAL A 351 -1.42 0.18 -19.77
CA VAL A 351 -1.90 1.54 -20.00
C VAL A 351 -1.24 2.16 -21.23
N SER A 352 0.07 1.98 -21.40
CA SER A 352 0.75 2.42 -22.64
C SER A 352 0.26 1.69 -23.90
N LEU A 353 0.02 0.37 -23.80
CA LEU A 353 -0.40 -0.44 -24.96
C LEU A 353 -1.81 -0.04 -25.46
N PHE A 354 -2.70 0.32 -24.55
CA PHE A 354 -4.07 0.70 -24.88
C PHE A 354 -4.30 2.22 -24.88
N GLN A 355 -3.24 3.00 -25.08
CA GLN A 355 -3.34 4.44 -25.34
C GLN A 355 -3.94 4.66 -26.72
N THR A 356 -5.01 5.46 -26.82
CA THR A 356 -5.76 5.71 -28.05
C THR A 356 -5.49 7.10 -28.64
N GLY A 357 -4.99 8.02 -27.83
CA GLY A 357 -4.63 9.38 -28.24
C GLY A 357 -3.51 9.94 -27.34
N LYS A 358 -3.23 11.24 -27.44
CA LYS A 358 -2.19 11.84 -26.60
C LYS A 358 -2.46 11.77 -25.11
N GLU A 359 -3.74 11.80 -24.72
CA GLU A 359 -4.20 11.87 -23.33
C GLU A 359 -5.40 10.94 -23.07
N THR A 360 -5.73 10.06 -24.02
CA THR A 360 -6.89 9.17 -23.94
C THR A 360 -6.46 7.71 -24.02
N HIS A 361 -7.18 6.87 -23.28
CA HIS A 361 -6.90 5.45 -23.15
C HIS A 361 -8.16 4.60 -23.33
N ASN A 362 -8.00 3.40 -23.85
CA ASN A 362 -9.07 2.40 -23.85
C ASN A 362 -9.14 1.72 -22.48
N TRP A 363 -9.78 2.40 -21.52
CA TRP A 363 -9.91 1.91 -20.16
C TRP A 363 -10.69 0.60 -20.03
N GLN A 364 -11.60 0.29 -20.94
CA GLN A 364 -12.29 -1.01 -20.96
C GLN A 364 -11.27 -2.15 -21.12
N MET A 365 -10.40 -2.06 -22.11
CA MET A 365 -9.36 -3.08 -22.35
C MET A 365 -8.32 -3.13 -21.23
N ILE A 366 -7.96 -1.96 -20.67
CA ILE A 366 -7.04 -1.88 -19.54
C ILE A 366 -7.64 -2.59 -18.33
N TRP A 367 -8.90 -2.36 -17.99
CA TRP A 367 -9.56 -2.94 -16.81
C TRP A 367 -9.88 -4.43 -16.96
N LEU A 368 -10.00 -4.95 -18.18
CA LEU A 368 -10.17 -6.39 -18.40
C LEU A 368 -8.99 -7.21 -17.87
N ILE A 369 -7.76 -6.69 -17.97
CA ILE A 369 -6.55 -7.41 -17.52
C ILE A 369 -6.57 -7.69 -16.02
N PRO A 370 -6.63 -6.68 -15.12
CA PRO A 370 -6.69 -6.94 -13.68
C PRO A 370 -7.97 -7.66 -13.25
N SER A 371 -9.07 -7.48 -13.99
CA SER A 371 -10.31 -8.23 -13.76
C SER A 371 -10.11 -9.73 -13.96
N MET A 372 -9.59 -10.12 -15.11
CA MET A 372 -9.33 -11.52 -15.42
C MET A 372 -8.35 -12.14 -14.44
N ILE A 373 -7.25 -11.47 -14.14
CA ILE A 373 -6.24 -11.93 -13.16
C ILE A 373 -6.88 -12.16 -11.80
N GLY A 374 -7.65 -11.21 -11.28
CA GLY A 374 -8.27 -11.31 -9.96
C GLY A 374 -9.30 -12.42 -9.88
N ILE A 375 -10.20 -12.52 -10.86
CA ILE A 375 -11.25 -13.54 -10.91
C ILE A 375 -10.64 -14.93 -11.08
N LEU A 376 -9.69 -15.12 -12.01
CA LEU A 376 -9.02 -16.41 -12.20
C LEU A 376 -8.26 -16.83 -10.94
N THR A 377 -7.55 -15.90 -10.28
CA THR A 377 -6.86 -16.17 -9.02
C THR A 377 -7.82 -16.64 -7.94
N ALA A 378 -9.01 -16.01 -7.83
CA ALA A 378 -10.03 -16.42 -6.88
C ALA A 378 -10.49 -17.87 -7.13
N PHE A 379 -10.76 -18.24 -8.37
CA PHE A 379 -11.18 -19.61 -8.69
C PHE A 379 -10.04 -20.63 -8.51
N VAL A 380 -8.81 -20.30 -8.86
CA VAL A 380 -7.63 -21.14 -8.57
C VAL A 380 -7.50 -21.37 -7.05
N PHE A 381 -7.65 -20.31 -6.25
CA PHE A 381 -7.68 -20.41 -4.80
C PHE A 381 -8.83 -21.32 -4.32
N LEU A 382 -10.03 -21.11 -4.82
CA LEU A 382 -11.21 -21.89 -4.44
C LEU A 382 -11.01 -23.39 -4.71
N TYR A 383 -10.41 -23.72 -5.84
CA TYR A 383 -10.19 -25.13 -6.22
C TYR A 383 -9.03 -25.79 -5.48
N LEU A 384 -7.90 -25.09 -5.32
CA LEU A 384 -6.67 -25.68 -4.79
C LEU A 384 -6.50 -25.55 -3.27
N PHE A 385 -7.11 -24.54 -2.65
CA PHE A 385 -6.98 -24.31 -1.22
C PHE A 385 -7.88 -25.25 -0.41
N ASN A 386 -7.29 -26.16 0.33
CA ASN A 386 -7.99 -27.08 1.22
C ASN A 386 -7.52 -26.84 2.65
N ASN A 387 -8.27 -26.03 3.40
CA ASN A 387 -8.01 -25.87 4.81
C ASN A 387 -8.53 -27.10 5.58
N LYS A 388 -7.63 -28.06 5.86
CA LYS A 388 -7.89 -29.15 6.81
C LYS A 388 -7.73 -28.66 8.25
N SER A 389 -8.13 -27.44 8.59
CA SER A 389 -8.24 -27.08 10.00
C SER A 389 -9.40 -27.88 10.59
N LYS A 390 -9.08 -28.76 11.51
CA LYS A 390 -10.08 -29.35 12.43
C LYS A 390 -10.88 -28.20 13.00
N THR A 391 -12.19 -28.29 12.84
CA THR A 391 -13.22 -27.54 13.56
C THR A 391 -12.89 -27.46 15.03
#